data_5f4266e1a072049d4558128bc6e47f9d
#
_entry.id   5f4266e1a072049d4558128bc6e47f9d
#
_cell.length_a   1.000
_cell.length_b   1.000
_cell.length_c   1.000
_cell.angle_alpha   90.00
_cell.angle_beta   90.00
_cell.angle_gamma   90.00
#
_symmetry.space_group_name_H-M   'P 1'
#
loop_
_entity.id
_entity.type
_entity.pdbx_description
1 polymer ?
#
loop_
_entity_poly.entity_id
_entity_poly.type
_entity_poly.pdbx_seq_one_letter_code
_entity_poly.pdbx_strand_id
1 'polypeptide(L)'
;KKGTNKMAVMMAIGWISIMLLFGMVLRAKVKFLRGMLMPASVIGGIIGFLVLNSNIVSDIDYKIYSDLVNFLFTLSFISIGLTGVSKEEKKDNTVSKEIVKGSMGMGFIWTVLYAITPVIGYYTITVLGAGVEMDGLYGLMIPFAFCQGPGQSVAFGTIIERGGWSNATQVAVTYASIGFLFAFLIGVPIAKYGIKKGLAQYSGSITESIAKGIYSPKEQKESCGKITTYSGNIDVLAFHFALIGLCFILAQYLGKIFSYIPGYFGETFSSMTFLNGMLCAYLVKWI
;
A
#
# COMPACT_ATOMS: atom_id res chain seq x y z
N LYS A 1 28.56 -14.33 4.29
CA LYS A 1 27.34 -13.59 4.75
C LYS A 1 26.68 -12.71 3.67
N LYS A 2 27.43 -12.09 2.72
CA LYS A 2 26.82 -11.22 1.66
C LYS A 2 26.10 -12.00 0.55
N GLY A 3 26.51 -13.23 0.24
CA GLY A 3 25.89 -14.06 -0.80
C GLY A 3 24.60 -14.75 -0.34
N THR A 4 24.53 -15.17 0.91
CA THR A 4 23.35 -15.76 1.56
C THR A 4 22.16 -14.80 1.60
N ASN A 5 22.41 -13.51 1.79
CA ASN A 5 21.34 -12.50 1.87
C ASN A 5 20.67 -12.24 0.50
N LYS A 6 21.43 -12.27 -0.62
CA LYS A 6 20.87 -12.08 -1.96
C LYS A 6 19.97 -13.23 -2.39
N MET A 7 20.38 -14.48 -2.10
CA MET A 7 19.57 -15.66 -2.40
C MET A 7 18.27 -15.65 -1.58
N ALA A 8 18.33 -15.30 -0.30
CA ALA A 8 17.14 -15.21 0.55
C ALA A 8 16.14 -14.16 0.05
N VAL A 9 16.59 -13.00 -0.44
CA VAL A 9 15.72 -12.00 -1.08
C VAL A 9 15.05 -12.54 -2.34
N MET A 10 15.80 -13.23 -3.22
CA MET A 10 15.23 -13.83 -4.43
C MET A 10 14.21 -14.93 -4.09
N MET A 11 14.49 -15.75 -3.09
CA MET A 11 13.56 -16.77 -2.59
C MET A 11 12.29 -16.13 -2.01
N ALA A 12 12.41 -15.03 -1.25
CA ALA A 12 11.26 -14.31 -0.73
C ALA A 12 10.38 -13.75 -1.86
N ILE A 13 10.98 -13.14 -2.89
CA ILE A 13 10.24 -12.67 -4.08
C ILE A 13 9.56 -13.85 -4.79
N GLY A 14 10.24 -14.98 -4.94
CA GLY A 14 9.67 -16.20 -5.52
C GLY A 14 8.44 -16.69 -4.76
N TRP A 15 8.53 -16.78 -3.43
CA TRP A 15 7.40 -17.17 -2.58
C TRP A 15 6.23 -16.17 -2.67
N ILE A 16 6.50 -14.86 -2.60
CA ILE A 16 5.47 -13.83 -2.78
C ILE A 16 4.77 -14.01 -4.13
N SER A 17 5.52 -14.27 -5.21
CA SER A 17 4.97 -14.47 -6.55
C SER A 17 4.08 -15.71 -6.62
N ILE A 18 4.50 -16.82 -6.04
CA ILE A 18 3.71 -18.06 -5.97
C ILE A 18 2.40 -17.81 -5.19
N MET A 19 2.47 -17.17 -4.02
CA MET A 19 1.29 -16.87 -3.21
C MET A 19 0.34 -15.91 -3.93
N LEU A 20 0.86 -14.95 -4.68
CA LEU A 20 0.05 -14.05 -5.51
C LEU A 20 -0.69 -14.80 -6.62
N LEU A 21 -0.02 -15.73 -7.31
CA LEU A 21 -0.66 -16.60 -8.31
C LEU A 21 -1.77 -17.45 -7.70
N PHE A 22 -1.53 -18.06 -6.54
CA PHE A 22 -2.58 -18.78 -5.81
C PHE A 22 -3.75 -17.86 -5.45
N GLY A 23 -3.48 -16.66 -4.98
CA GLY A 23 -4.50 -15.65 -4.69
C GLY A 23 -5.35 -15.29 -5.91
N MET A 24 -4.72 -15.14 -7.10
CA MET A 24 -5.42 -14.89 -8.37
C MET A 24 -6.34 -16.06 -8.75
N VAL A 25 -5.85 -17.29 -8.66
CA VAL A 25 -6.63 -18.49 -8.99
C VAL A 25 -7.81 -18.66 -8.03
N LEU A 26 -7.59 -18.48 -6.72
CA LEU A 26 -8.66 -18.58 -5.72
C LEU A 26 -9.72 -17.49 -5.93
N ARG A 27 -9.30 -16.23 -6.17
CA ARG A 27 -10.23 -15.15 -6.49
C ARG A 27 -11.07 -15.48 -7.73
N ALA A 28 -10.46 -16.03 -8.78
CA ALA A 28 -11.17 -16.37 -10.00
C ALA A 28 -12.16 -17.53 -9.83
N LYS A 29 -11.88 -18.49 -8.95
CA LYS A 29 -12.72 -19.68 -8.75
C LYS A 29 -13.73 -19.57 -7.63
N VAL A 30 -13.40 -18.91 -6.51
CA VAL A 30 -14.24 -18.86 -5.32
C VAL A 30 -15.23 -17.69 -5.39
N LYS A 31 -16.53 -17.99 -5.54
CA LYS A 31 -17.61 -16.99 -5.66
C LYS A 31 -17.67 -16.02 -4.46
N PHE A 32 -17.41 -16.50 -3.26
CA PHE A 32 -17.40 -15.69 -2.03
C PHE A 32 -16.33 -14.59 -2.11
N LEU A 33 -15.09 -14.93 -2.47
CA LEU A 33 -13.97 -13.99 -2.58
C LEU A 33 -14.21 -12.96 -3.69
N ARG A 34 -14.80 -13.37 -4.82
CA ARG A 34 -15.25 -12.45 -5.88
C ARG A 34 -16.33 -11.51 -5.37
N GLY A 35 -17.29 -12.05 -4.64
CA GLY A 35 -18.37 -11.28 -4.07
C GLY A 35 -17.89 -10.17 -3.13
N MET A 36 -16.80 -10.38 -2.42
CA MET A 36 -16.18 -9.41 -1.52
C MET A 36 -15.21 -8.45 -2.23
N LEU A 37 -14.99 -8.61 -3.54
CA LEU A 37 -14.02 -7.83 -4.32
C LEU A 37 -12.59 -7.84 -3.72
N MET A 38 -12.26 -8.89 -2.96
CA MET A 38 -10.99 -9.00 -2.26
C MET A 38 -9.84 -9.06 -3.28
N PRO A 39 -8.81 -8.21 -3.17
CA PRO A 39 -7.65 -8.27 -4.05
C PRO A 39 -6.92 -9.61 -3.95
N ALA A 40 -6.40 -10.08 -5.08
CA ALA A 40 -5.63 -11.32 -5.13
C ALA A 40 -4.39 -11.28 -4.22
N SER A 41 -3.79 -10.10 -4.04
CA SER A 41 -2.65 -9.87 -3.15
C SER A 41 -3.00 -10.12 -1.67
N VAL A 42 -4.20 -9.73 -1.23
CA VAL A 42 -4.66 -9.98 0.15
C VAL A 42 -4.92 -11.46 0.37
N ILE A 43 -5.56 -12.13 -0.60
CA ILE A 43 -5.80 -13.58 -0.55
C ILE A 43 -4.46 -14.32 -0.52
N GLY A 44 -3.53 -13.96 -1.40
CA GLY A 44 -2.18 -14.50 -1.43
C GLY A 44 -1.41 -14.23 -0.14
N GLY A 45 -1.56 -13.04 0.44
CA GLY A 45 -0.96 -12.68 1.73
C GLY A 45 -1.46 -13.54 2.90
N ILE A 46 -2.76 -13.82 2.97
CA ILE A 46 -3.33 -14.72 4.00
C ILE A 46 -2.76 -16.14 3.84
N ILE A 47 -2.70 -16.64 2.60
CA ILE A 47 -2.12 -17.96 2.32
C ILE A 47 -0.64 -17.96 2.70
N GLY A 48 0.10 -16.93 2.30
CA GLY A 48 1.52 -16.77 2.62
C GLY A 48 1.76 -16.74 4.13
N PHE A 49 0.93 -16.05 4.89
CA PHE A 49 0.98 -16.06 6.35
C PHE A 49 0.82 -17.46 6.91
N LEU A 50 -0.16 -18.23 6.44
CA LEU A 50 -0.38 -19.62 6.89
C LEU A 50 0.79 -20.52 6.52
N VAL A 51 1.34 -20.38 5.30
CA VAL A 51 2.48 -21.18 4.83
C VAL A 51 3.76 -20.85 5.60
N LEU A 52 4.04 -19.58 5.87
CA LEU A 52 5.21 -19.17 6.64
C LEU A 52 5.14 -19.64 8.10
N ASN A 53 3.94 -19.65 8.70
CA ASN A 53 3.76 -20.11 10.08
C ASN A 53 3.64 -21.64 10.21
N SER A 54 3.52 -22.37 9.10
CA SER A 54 3.46 -23.85 9.11
C SER A 54 4.83 -24.53 9.12
N ASN A 55 5.92 -23.77 9.19
CA ASN A 55 7.31 -24.26 9.09
C ASN A 55 7.66 -24.98 7.76
N ILE A 56 6.81 -24.87 6.73
CA ILE A 56 7.09 -25.42 5.40
C ILE A 56 8.20 -24.62 4.72
N VAL A 57 8.33 -23.32 5.07
CA VAL A 57 9.31 -22.37 4.54
C VAL A 57 10.08 -21.79 5.73
N SER A 58 11.08 -22.52 6.22
CA SER A 58 11.71 -22.21 7.50
C SER A 58 12.89 -21.22 7.45
N ASP A 59 13.39 -20.83 6.27
CA ASP A 59 14.73 -20.21 6.19
C ASP A 59 14.74 -18.73 5.78
N ILE A 60 13.58 -18.04 5.74
CA ILE A 60 13.53 -16.63 5.34
C ILE A 60 13.14 -15.77 6.53
N ASP A 61 14.08 -14.93 6.98
CA ASP A 61 13.86 -13.96 8.04
C ASP A 61 12.72 -12.99 7.63
N TYR A 62 11.74 -12.78 8.53
CA TYR A 62 10.62 -11.83 8.30
C TYR A 62 11.11 -10.42 7.96
N LYS A 63 12.31 -10.04 8.41
CA LYS A 63 12.94 -8.75 8.11
C LYS A 63 13.10 -8.54 6.60
N ILE A 64 13.39 -9.60 5.85
CA ILE A 64 13.51 -9.53 4.39
C ILE A 64 12.17 -9.11 3.76
N TYR A 65 11.05 -9.65 4.26
CA TYR A 65 9.72 -9.25 3.79
C TYR A 65 9.39 -7.80 4.15
N SER A 66 9.75 -7.34 5.35
CA SER A 66 9.57 -5.94 5.75
C SER A 66 10.40 -4.97 4.88
N ASP A 67 11.64 -5.33 4.60
CA ASP A 67 12.52 -4.54 3.72
C ASP A 67 11.97 -4.48 2.29
N LEU A 68 11.45 -5.59 1.76
CA LEU A 68 10.78 -5.65 0.45
C LEU A 68 9.52 -4.80 0.42
N VAL A 69 8.68 -4.85 1.46
CA VAL A 69 7.48 -3.99 1.56
C VAL A 69 7.88 -2.53 1.49
N ASN A 70 8.87 -2.11 2.27
CA ASN A 70 9.33 -0.71 2.30
C ASN A 70 9.89 -0.26 0.94
N PHE A 71 10.66 -1.11 0.29
CA PHE A 71 11.19 -0.87 -1.06
C PHE A 71 10.08 -0.74 -2.11
N LEU A 72 9.19 -1.73 -2.20
CA LEU A 72 8.10 -1.74 -3.18
C LEU A 72 7.09 -0.61 -2.92
N PHE A 73 6.84 -0.27 -1.66
CA PHE A 73 6.03 0.86 -1.28
C PHE A 73 6.62 2.18 -1.78
N THR A 74 7.92 2.36 -1.62
CA THR A 74 8.64 3.54 -2.15
C THR A 74 8.50 3.62 -3.68
N LEU A 75 8.70 2.51 -4.41
CA LEU A 75 8.53 2.48 -5.87
C LEU A 75 7.10 2.82 -6.29
N SER A 76 6.09 2.37 -5.53
CA SER A 76 4.69 2.69 -5.80
C SER A 76 4.41 4.19 -5.69
N PHE A 77 4.94 4.86 -4.67
CA PHE A 77 4.78 6.31 -4.50
C PHE A 77 5.52 7.11 -5.57
N ILE A 78 6.70 6.66 -5.98
CA ILE A 78 7.43 7.24 -7.13
C ILE A 78 6.58 7.12 -8.39
N SER A 79 6.00 5.95 -8.66
CA SER A 79 5.13 5.73 -9.82
C SER A 79 3.91 6.64 -9.81
N ILE A 80 3.25 6.82 -8.65
CA ILE A 80 2.14 7.76 -8.48
C ILE A 80 2.59 9.19 -8.80
N GLY A 81 3.75 9.60 -8.28
CA GLY A 81 4.31 10.95 -8.54
C GLY A 81 4.61 11.20 -10.02
N LEU A 82 5.09 10.17 -10.74
CA LEU A 82 5.37 10.25 -12.18
C LEU A 82 4.09 10.23 -13.04
N THR A 83 2.98 9.70 -12.53
CA THR A 83 1.70 9.62 -13.27
C THR A 83 1.15 11.02 -13.54
N GLY A 84 0.73 11.28 -14.78
CA GLY A 84 0.13 12.55 -15.20
C GLY A 84 -1.40 12.49 -15.20
N VAL A 85 -2.02 13.67 -15.07
CA VAL A 85 -3.45 13.85 -15.38
C VAL A 85 -3.57 14.21 -16.85
N SER A 86 -4.50 13.58 -17.59
CA SER A 86 -4.69 13.87 -19.02
C SER A 86 -5.13 15.33 -19.23
N LYS A 87 -4.72 15.94 -20.36
CA LYS A 87 -5.12 17.32 -20.68
C LYS A 87 -6.65 17.46 -20.91
N GLU A 88 -7.32 16.37 -21.24
CA GLU A 88 -8.78 16.33 -21.45
C GLU A 88 -9.54 16.45 -20.13
N GLU A 89 -9.04 15.84 -19.05
CA GLU A 89 -9.63 15.97 -17.70
C GLU A 89 -9.42 17.37 -17.09
N LYS A 90 -8.41 18.12 -17.53
CA LYS A 90 -8.18 19.51 -17.06
C LYS A 90 -9.13 20.52 -17.64
N LYS A 91 -9.87 20.22 -18.72
CA LYS A 91 -10.75 21.18 -19.41
C LYS A 91 -12.15 21.26 -18.82
N ASP A 92 -12.57 20.29 -18.04
CA ASP A 92 -13.92 20.29 -17.44
C ASP A 92 -13.88 20.89 -16.02
N ASN A 93 -14.26 22.16 -15.92
CA ASN A 93 -14.33 22.90 -14.66
C ASN A 93 -15.32 22.29 -13.64
N THR A 94 -16.32 21.54 -14.10
CA THR A 94 -17.32 20.89 -13.24
C THR A 94 -16.71 19.69 -12.53
N VAL A 95 -16.00 18.85 -13.28
CA VAL A 95 -15.24 17.69 -12.75
C VAL A 95 -14.18 18.16 -11.75
N SER A 96 -13.47 19.26 -12.05
CA SER A 96 -12.48 19.84 -11.15
C SER A 96 -13.08 20.26 -9.79
N LYS A 97 -14.23 20.91 -9.80
CA LYS A 97 -14.93 21.33 -8.54
C LYS A 97 -15.42 20.14 -7.72
N GLU A 98 -15.94 19.10 -8.35
CA GLU A 98 -16.40 17.89 -7.67
C GLU A 98 -15.24 17.09 -7.07
N ILE A 99 -14.12 16.99 -7.78
CA ILE A 99 -12.90 16.38 -7.26
C ILE A 99 -12.41 17.15 -6.02
N VAL A 100 -12.37 18.46 -6.06
CA VAL A 100 -11.96 19.29 -4.91
C VAL A 100 -12.90 19.07 -3.72
N LYS A 101 -14.23 19.11 -3.94
CA LYS A 101 -15.22 18.83 -2.90
C LYS A 101 -15.04 17.44 -2.28
N GLY A 102 -14.88 16.42 -3.13
CA GLY A 102 -14.67 15.05 -2.70
C GLY A 102 -13.37 14.90 -1.90
N SER A 103 -12.28 15.51 -2.37
CA SER A 103 -10.99 15.49 -1.69
C SER A 103 -11.04 16.19 -0.32
N MET A 104 -11.73 17.32 -0.22
CA MET A 104 -11.91 18.02 1.07
C MET A 104 -12.76 17.18 2.04
N GLY A 105 -13.87 16.59 1.56
CA GLY A 105 -14.72 15.73 2.38
C GLY A 105 -13.97 14.50 2.89
N MET A 106 -13.24 13.81 2.01
CA MET A 106 -12.42 12.66 2.38
C MET A 106 -11.28 13.05 3.32
N GLY A 107 -10.62 14.19 3.07
CA GLY A 107 -9.58 14.71 3.95
C GLY A 107 -10.09 15.02 5.35
N PHE A 108 -11.28 15.60 5.46
CA PHE A 108 -11.91 15.87 6.75
C PHE A 108 -12.24 14.56 7.50
N ILE A 109 -12.90 13.60 6.85
CA ILE A 109 -13.22 12.29 7.44
C ILE A 109 -11.94 11.58 7.88
N TRP A 110 -10.91 11.58 7.01
CA TRP A 110 -9.63 10.96 7.32
C TRP A 110 -8.97 11.61 8.55
N THR A 111 -8.97 12.94 8.64
CA THR A 111 -8.38 13.69 9.76
C THR A 111 -9.09 13.36 11.08
N VAL A 112 -10.43 13.33 11.05
CA VAL A 112 -11.24 13.00 12.25
C VAL A 112 -10.95 11.57 12.71
N LEU A 113 -10.95 10.60 11.77
CA LEU A 113 -10.65 9.20 12.09
C LEU A 113 -9.21 9.05 12.60
N TYR A 114 -8.27 9.75 11.99
CA TYR A 114 -6.87 9.70 12.38
C TYR A 114 -6.63 10.30 13.79
N ALA A 115 -7.43 11.28 14.19
CA ALA A 115 -7.37 11.87 15.51
C ALA A 115 -8.03 10.98 16.60
N ILE A 116 -9.13 10.29 16.27
CA ILE A 116 -9.89 9.48 17.24
C ILE A 116 -9.27 8.08 17.42
N THR A 117 -8.77 7.49 16.34
CA THR A 117 -8.28 6.09 16.34
C THR A 117 -7.13 5.84 17.33
N PRO A 118 -6.15 6.75 17.56
CA PRO A 118 -5.11 6.54 18.58
C PRO A 118 -5.66 6.40 19.98
N VAL A 119 -6.67 7.22 20.31
CA VAL A 119 -7.30 7.20 21.64
C VAL A 119 -8.01 5.85 21.86
N ILE A 120 -8.83 5.44 20.89
CA ILE A 120 -9.49 4.13 20.93
C ILE A 120 -8.44 3.02 20.99
N GLY A 121 -7.39 3.12 20.19
CA GLY A 121 -6.30 2.16 20.13
C GLY A 121 -5.59 2.00 21.47
N TYR A 122 -5.26 3.10 22.12
CA TYR A 122 -4.64 3.10 23.44
C TYR A 122 -5.47 2.31 24.45
N TYR A 123 -6.76 2.65 24.61
CA TYR A 123 -7.65 1.95 25.54
C TYR A 123 -7.86 0.48 25.16
N THR A 124 -8.00 0.20 23.86
CA THR A 124 -8.17 -1.19 23.39
C THR A 124 -6.97 -2.05 23.74
N ILE A 125 -5.76 -1.56 23.47
CA ILE A 125 -4.53 -2.31 23.76
C ILE A 125 -4.26 -2.37 25.27
N THR A 126 -4.58 -1.33 26.04
CA THR A 126 -4.49 -1.38 27.51
C THR A 126 -5.36 -2.51 28.09
N VAL A 127 -6.56 -2.71 27.55
CA VAL A 127 -7.47 -3.75 28.03
C VAL A 127 -7.08 -5.14 27.49
N LEU A 128 -6.90 -5.26 26.18
CA LEU A 128 -6.63 -6.54 25.52
C LEU A 128 -5.17 -7.00 25.68
N GLY A 129 -4.24 -6.06 25.76
CA GLY A 129 -2.82 -6.32 25.91
C GLY A 129 -2.37 -6.65 27.32
N ALA A 130 -3.22 -6.45 28.34
CA ALA A 130 -2.89 -6.69 29.74
C ALA A 130 -2.47 -8.16 30.02
N GLY A 131 -3.06 -9.11 29.27
CA GLY A 131 -2.74 -10.54 29.41
C GLY A 131 -1.39 -10.97 28.82
N VAL A 132 -0.75 -10.10 28.01
CA VAL A 132 0.55 -10.34 27.37
C VAL A 132 1.55 -9.22 27.68
N GLU A 133 1.29 -8.44 28.71
CA GLU A 133 2.13 -7.31 29.18
C GLU A 133 2.44 -6.29 28.10
N MET A 134 1.52 -6.10 27.13
CA MET A 134 1.67 -5.16 26.06
C MET A 134 1.25 -3.76 26.50
N ASP A 135 2.16 -2.79 26.37
CA ASP A 135 1.89 -1.39 26.73
C ASP A 135 0.79 -0.81 25.83
N GLY A 136 -0.20 -0.12 26.43
CA GLY A 136 -1.28 0.56 25.71
C GLY A 136 -0.82 1.55 24.65
N LEU A 137 0.37 2.11 24.80
CA LEU A 137 0.96 3.03 23.85
C LEU A 137 1.19 2.39 22.45
N TYR A 138 1.34 1.05 22.34
CA TYR A 138 1.34 0.37 21.04
C TYR A 138 0.03 0.60 20.25
N GLY A 139 -1.07 0.91 20.94
CA GLY A 139 -2.33 1.29 20.31
C GLY A 139 -2.28 2.60 19.53
N LEU A 140 -1.31 3.48 19.83
CA LEU A 140 -1.09 4.73 19.09
C LEU A 140 -0.65 4.48 17.64
N MET A 141 -0.18 3.29 17.29
CA MET A 141 0.21 2.92 15.93
C MET A 141 -0.98 2.48 15.06
N ILE A 142 -2.14 2.22 15.63
CA ILE A 142 -3.33 1.75 14.89
C ILE A 142 -3.72 2.69 13.73
N PRO A 143 -3.69 4.04 13.84
CA PRO A 143 -4.01 4.92 12.72
C PRO A 143 -3.11 4.71 11.50
N PHE A 144 -1.82 4.48 11.69
CA PHE A 144 -0.88 4.22 10.59
C PHE A 144 -1.28 2.96 9.80
N ALA A 145 -1.81 1.97 10.52
CA ALA A 145 -2.24 0.70 9.96
C ALA A 145 -3.61 0.78 9.27
N PHE A 146 -4.62 1.29 9.99
CA PHE A 146 -6.01 1.29 9.52
C PHE A 146 -6.29 2.38 8.48
N CYS A 147 -5.70 3.58 8.64
CA CYS A 147 -5.94 4.69 7.73
C CYS A 147 -4.96 4.76 6.56
N GLN A 148 -3.77 4.16 6.68
CA GLN A 148 -2.70 4.31 5.70
C GLN A 148 -2.18 2.99 5.14
N GLY A 149 -2.49 1.88 5.79
CA GLY A 149 -2.18 0.53 5.31
C GLY A 149 -0.75 0.05 5.62
N PRO A 150 -0.36 -1.14 5.11
CA PRO A 150 0.82 -1.87 5.55
C PRO A 150 2.15 -1.16 5.21
N GLY A 151 2.22 -0.44 4.09
CA GLY A 151 3.44 0.26 3.71
C GLY A 151 3.83 1.33 4.72
N GLN A 152 2.88 2.16 5.13
CA GLN A 152 3.13 3.18 6.16
C GLN A 152 3.28 2.57 7.55
N SER A 153 2.59 1.46 7.83
CA SER A 153 2.79 0.69 9.06
C SER A 153 4.24 0.24 9.22
N VAL A 154 4.87 -0.26 8.16
CA VAL A 154 6.30 -0.61 8.16
C VAL A 154 7.16 0.62 8.37
N ALA A 155 6.89 1.70 7.63
CA ALA A 155 7.70 2.92 7.69
C ALA A 155 7.67 3.54 9.09
N PHE A 156 6.50 3.80 9.66
CA PHE A 156 6.35 4.38 11.00
C PHE A 156 6.73 3.39 12.11
N GLY A 157 6.38 2.10 11.95
CA GLY A 157 6.80 1.06 12.88
C GLY A 157 8.31 1.00 13.02
N THR A 158 9.05 1.09 11.92
CA THR A 158 10.53 1.11 11.93
C THR A 158 11.08 2.35 12.64
N ILE A 159 10.46 3.52 12.49
CA ILE A 159 10.87 4.75 13.18
C ILE A 159 10.66 4.59 14.69
N ILE A 160 9.50 4.09 15.09
CA ILE A 160 9.13 3.87 16.50
C ILE A 160 10.03 2.80 17.12
N GLU A 161 10.34 1.74 16.39
CA GLU A 161 11.24 0.67 16.85
C GLU A 161 12.67 1.19 17.10
N ARG A 162 13.17 2.09 16.25
CA ARG A 162 14.44 2.81 16.48
C ARG A 162 14.39 3.71 17.72
N GLY A 163 13.22 4.21 18.07
CA GLY A 163 12.98 4.97 19.31
C GLY A 163 12.97 4.11 20.59
N GLY A 164 13.22 2.80 20.49
CA GLY A 164 13.35 1.88 21.63
C GLY A 164 12.12 0.99 21.88
N TRP A 165 11.12 0.99 20.98
CA TRP A 165 9.92 0.18 21.11
C TRP A 165 10.10 -1.17 20.41
N SER A 166 10.33 -2.22 21.17
CA SER A 166 10.60 -3.56 20.65
C SER A 166 9.47 -4.07 19.75
N ASN A 167 9.82 -4.61 18.57
CA ASN A 167 8.87 -5.21 17.62
C ASN A 167 7.77 -4.25 17.11
N ALA A 168 7.95 -2.93 17.20
CA ALA A 168 6.94 -1.97 16.79
C ALA A 168 6.55 -2.11 15.31
N THR A 169 7.51 -2.42 14.43
CA THR A 169 7.26 -2.69 13.02
C THR A 169 6.32 -3.87 12.81
N GLN A 170 6.56 -4.97 13.53
CA GLN A 170 5.76 -6.19 13.43
C GLN A 170 4.34 -5.98 13.96
N VAL A 171 4.20 -5.28 15.08
CA VAL A 171 2.90 -4.91 15.66
C VAL A 171 2.10 -4.04 14.70
N ALA A 172 2.71 -3.01 14.12
CA ALA A 172 2.06 -2.12 13.16
C ALA A 172 1.59 -2.87 11.90
N VAL A 173 2.40 -3.78 11.35
CA VAL A 173 2.01 -4.62 10.21
C VAL A 173 0.88 -5.58 10.56
N THR A 174 0.89 -6.13 11.78
CA THR A 174 -0.22 -6.98 12.27
C THR A 174 -1.52 -6.20 12.32
N TYR A 175 -1.51 -4.97 12.85
CA TYR A 175 -2.69 -4.10 12.81
C TYR A 175 -3.17 -3.83 11.38
N ALA A 176 -2.26 -3.57 10.43
CA ALA A 176 -2.64 -3.37 9.03
C ALA A 176 -3.32 -4.60 8.43
N SER A 177 -2.84 -5.80 8.76
CA SER A 177 -3.43 -7.06 8.31
C SER A 177 -4.85 -7.24 8.85
N ILE A 178 -5.07 -6.94 10.13
CA ILE A 178 -6.39 -6.93 10.76
C ILE A 178 -7.29 -5.87 10.11
N GLY A 179 -6.75 -4.66 9.87
CA GLY A 179 -7.47 -3.58 9.19
C GLY A 179 -7.97 -3.98 7.81
N PHE A 180 -7.18 -4.70 7.01
CA PHE A 180 -7.62 -5.24 5.74
C PHE A 180 -8.77 -6.24 5.86
N LEU A 181 -8.73 -7.13 6.86
CA LEU A 181 -9.83 -8.05 7.09
C LEU A 181 -11.13 -7.28 7.35
N PHE A 182 -11.11 -6.28 8.21
CA PHE A 182 -12.28 -5.42 8.47
C PHE A 182 -12.73 -4.65 7.23
N ALA A 183 -11.80 -4.11 6.44
CA ALA A 183 -12.13 -3.38 5.22
C ALA A 183 -12.90 -4.27 4.21
N PHE A 184 -12.50 -5.53 4.04
CA PHE A 184 -13.16 -6.44 3.11
C PHE A 184 -14.39 -7.12 3.68
N LEU A 185 -14.36 -7.54 4.95
CA LEU A 185 -15.49 -8.25 5.57
C LEU A 185 -16.66 -7.31 5.90
N ILE A 186 -16.40 -6.06 6.24
CA ILE A 186 -17.41 -5.09 6.67
C ILE A 186 -17.52 -3.93 5.68
N GLY A 187 -16.40 -3.32 5.28
CA GLY A 187 -16.39 -2.14 4.43
C GLY A 187 -17.01 -2.39 3.05
N VAL A 188 -16.62 -3.49 2.37
CA VAL A 188 -17.17 -3.81 1.04
C VAL A 188 -18.67 -4.10 1.07
N PRO A 189 -19.25 -4.88 2.01
CA PRO A 189 -20.69 -5.03 2.14
C PRO A 189 -21.43 -3.71 2.39
N ILE A 190 -20.90 -2.83 3.24
CA ILE A 190 -21.46 -1.50 3.49
C ILE A 190 -21.46 -0.68 2.19
N ALA A 191 -20.35 -0.63 1.46
CA ALA A 191 -20.25 0.08 0.19
C ALA A 191 -21.27 -0.45 -0.83
N LYS A 192 -21.42 -1.77 -0.97
CA LYS A 192 -22.44 -2.39 -1.84
C LYS A 192 -23.85 -2.03 -1.43
N TYR A 193 -24.13 -2.01 -0.14
CA TYR A 193 -25.44 -1.56 0.37
C TYR A 193 -25.71 -0.11 -0.02
N GLY A 194 -24.73 0.79 0.15
CA GLY A 194 -24.83 2.20 -0.25
C GLY A 194 -25.09 2.36 -1.76
N ILE A 195 -24.36 1.62 -2.60
CA ILE A 195 -24.56 1.61 -4.05
C ILE A 195 -25.98 1.13 -4.39
N LYS A 196 -26.42 0.03 -3.79
CA LYS A 196 -27.77 -0.54 -4.02
C LYS A 196 -28.90 0.42 -3.61
N LYS A 197 -28.66 1.25 -2.60
CA LYS A 197 -29.61 2.28 -2.11
C LYS A 197 -29.55 3.58 -2.92
N GLY A 198 -28.70 3.68 -3.94
CA GLY A 198 -28.54 4.90 -4.73
C GLY A 198 -27.82 6.05 -4.01
N LEU A 199 -27.09 5.74 -2.91
CA LEU A 199 -26.33 6.74 -2.16
C LEU A 199 -25.00 7.10 -2.83
N ALA A 200 -24.58 6.31 -3.83
CA ALA A 200 -23.36 6.57 -4.60
C ALA A 200 -23.72 7.22 -5.94
N GLN A 201 -23.23 8.43 -6.16
CA GLN A 201 -23.54 9.23 -7.35
C GLN A 201 -22.86 8.69 -8.62
N TYR A 202 -21.65 8.14 -8.48
CA TYR A 202 -20.83 7.61 -9.58
C TYR A 202 -20.52 6.13 -9.37
N SER A 203 -21.54 5.29 -9.30
CA SER A 203 -21.36 3.84 -9.21
C SER A 203 -21.48 3.21 -10.59
N GLY A 204 -20.36 2.80 -11.17
CA GLY A 204 -20.35 1.92 -12.33
C GLY A 204 -20.88 0.52 -12.00
N SER A 205 -21.41 -0.19 -12.99
CA SER A 205 -21.77 -1.61 -12.84
C SER A 205 -20.50 -2.44 -12.67
N ILE A 206 -20.42 -3.28 -11.62
CA ILE A 206 -19.35 -4.23 -11.47
C ILE A 206 -19.59 -5.40 -12.43
N THR A 207 -18.88 -5.42 -13.56
CA THR A 207 -18.94 -6.52 -14.52
C THR A 207 -18.32 -7.79 -13.93
N GLU A 208 -18.68 -8.95 -14.48
CA GLU A 208 -18.13 -10.22 -14.04
C GLU A 208 -16.61 -10.28 -14.22
N SER A 209 -16.09 -9.64 -15.25
CA SER A 209 -14.64 -9.53 -15.52
C SER A 209 -13.92 -8.72 -14.47
N ILE A 210 -14.48 -7.60 -14.03
CA ILE A 210 -13.95 -6.81 -12.90
C ILE A 210 -13.96 -7.64 -11.62
N ALA A 211 -15.03 -8.37 -11.37
CA ALA A 211 -15.12 -9.22 -10.18
C ALA A 211 -14.13 -10.39 -10.21
N LYS A 212 -13.95 -11.04 -11.36
CA LYS A 212 -12.96 -12.12 -11.57
C LYS A 212 -11.53 -11.61 -11.59
N GLY A 213 -11.31 -10.38 -12.09
CA GLY A 213 -10.00 -9.80 -12.34
C GLY A 213 -9.29 -10.36 -13.57
N ILE A 214 -10.03 -11.06 -14.46
CA ILE A 214 -9.51 -11.66 -15.70
C ILE A 214 -10.52 -11.39 -16.79
N TYR A 215 -10.08 -10.82 -17.92
CA TYR A 215 -10.92 -10.62 -19.09
C TYR A 215 -11.16 -11.95 -19.84
N SER A 216 -12.37 -12.10 -20.36
CA SER A 216 -12.66 -13.15 -21.33
C SER A 216 -11.96 -12.84 -22.66
N PRO A 217 -11.48 -13.84 -23.43
CA PRO A 217 -10.87 -13.61 -24.75
C PRO A 217 -11.78 -12.85 -25.75
N LYS A 218 -13.09 -12.87 -25.51
CA LYS A 218 -14.11 -12.17 -26.33
C LYS A 218 -14.41 -10.74 -25.88
N GLU A 219 -13.90 -10.33 -24.73
CA GLU A 219 -14.14 -8.97 -24.19
C GLU A 219 -13.15 -7.98 -24.80
N GLN A 220 -13.70 -6.85 -25.25
CA GLN A 220 -12.89 -5.74 -25.72
C GLN A 220 -12.17 -5.11 -24.51
N LYS A 221 -10.85 -5.03 -24.57
CA LYS A 221 -10.02 -4.45 -23.50
C LYS A 221 -10.04 -2.94 -23.64
N GLU A 222 -10.44 -2.25 -22.59
CA GLU A 222 -10.23 -0.80 -22.50
C GLU A 222 -8.73 -0.51 -22.27
N SER A 223 -8.23 0.55 -22.93
CA SER A 223 -6.86 0.98 -22.73
C SER A 223 -6.69 1.59 -21.34
N CYS A 224 -5.76 1.08 -20.55
CA CYS A 224 -5.46 1.59 -19.21
C CYS A 224 -4.77 2.96 -19.22
N GLY A 225 -4.40 3.49 -20.38
CA GLY A 225 -3.73 4.78 -20.53
C GLY A 225 -3.09 4.96 -21.90
N LYS A 226 -2.62 6.19 -22.15
CA LYS A 226 -1.89 6.54 -23.37
C LYS A 226 -0.38 6.51 -23.06
N ILE A 227 0.39 5.86 -23.94
CA ILE A 227 1.85 5.79 -23.83
C ILE A 227 2.41 7.09 -24.40
N THR A 228 3.35 7.72 -23.69
CA THR A 228 4.04 8.96 -24.16
C THR A 228 5.26 8.66 -25.02
N THR A 229 5.73 7.41 -25.06
CA THR A 229 6.90 6.97 -25.83
C THR A 229 6.46 6.15 -27.04
N TYR A 230 7.20 6.31 -28.15
CA TYR A 230 7.00 5.50 -29.36
C TYR A 230 7.76 4.17 -29.22
N SER A 231 7.02 3.08 -29.04
CA SER A 231 7.57 1.75 -28.73
C SER A 231 8.46 1.12 -29.83
N GLY A 232 8.50 1.72 -31.05
CA GLY A 232 9.44 1.31 -32.09
C GLY A 232 10.87 1.77 -31.87
N ASN A 233 11.08 2.82 -31.08
CA ASN A 233 12.40 3.44 -30.86
C ASN A 233 12.86 3.37 -29.41
N ILE A 234 11.92 3.28 -28.46
CA ILE A 234 12.21 3.29 -27.03
C ILE A 234 11.47 2.10 -26.38
N ASP A 235 12.21 1.25 -25.68
CA ASP A 235 11.58 0.25 -24.81
C ASP A 235 10.88 0.98 -23.66
N VAL A 236 9.54 1.01 -23.74
CA VAL A 236 8.67 1.73 -22.80
C VAL A 236 8.87 1.25 -21.39
N LEU A 237 9.03 -0.06 -21.19
CA LEU A 237 9.22 -0.66 -19.87
C LEU A 237 10.57 -0.24 -19.27
N ALA A 238 11.65 -0.35 -20.08
CA ALA A 238 12.98 0.05 -19.65
C ALA A 238 13.05 1.55 -19.33
N PHE A 239 12.39 2.39 -20.12
CA PHE A 239 12.32 3.84 -19.87
C PHE A 239 11.64 4.17 -18.54
N HIS A 240 10.46 3.58 -18.28
CA HIS A 240 9.76 3.81 -17.00
C HIS A 240 10.55 3.26 -15.82
N PHE A 241 11.20 2.11 -15.99
CA PHE A 241 12.06 1.54 -14.95
C PHE A 241 13.26 2.45 -14.65
N ALA A 242 13.85 3.04 -15.68
CA ALA A 242 14.96 4.01 -15.53
C ALA A 242 14.51 5.28 -14.79
N LEU A 243 13.33 5.82 -15.12
CA LEU A 243 12.77 6.98 -14.41
C LEU A 243 12.50 6.68 -12.93
N ILE A 244 11.92 5.52 -12.64
CA ILE A 244 11.67 5.08 -11.26
C ILE A 244 12.99 4.92 -10.52
N GLY A 245 14.00 4.29 -11.15
CA GLY A 245 15.34 4.11 -10.58
C GLY A 245 16.04 5.44 -10.30
N LEU A 246 15.95 6.38 -11.23
CA LEU A 246 16.47 7.75 -11.04
C LEU A 246 15.83 8.42 -9.81
N CYS A 247 14.49 8.43 -9.75
CA CYS A 247 13.76 9.02 -8.63
C CYS A 247 14.10 8.33 -7.31
N PHE A 248 14.29 7.01 -7.31
CA PHE A 248 14.69 6.26 -6.11
C PHE A 248 16.09 6.68 -5.61
N ILE A 249 17.06 6.85 -6.52
CA ILE A 249 18.40 7.34 -6.17
C ILE A 249 18.33 8.75 -5.61
N LEU A 250 17.60 9.65 -6.27
CA LEU A 250 17.40 11.02 -5.82
C LEU A 250 16.73 11.07 -4.43
N ALA A 251 15.78 10.18 -4.16
CA ALA A 251 15.13 10.06 -2.86
C ALA A 251 16.12 9.71 -1.73
N GLN A 252 17.09 8.83 -2.01
CA GLN A 252 18.13 8.49 -1.03
C GLN A 252 19.02 9.71 -0.72
N TYR A 253 19.39 10.50 -1.74
CA TYR A 253 20.16 11.72 -1.52
C TYR A 253 19.35 12.79 -0.78
N LEU A 254 18.06 12.95 -1.11
CA LEU A 254 17.18 13.87 -0.42
C LEU A 254 17.01 13.49 1.06
N GLY A 255 16.84 12.19 1.35
CA GLY A 255 16.84 11.68 2.72
C GLY A 255 18.14 11.99 3.48
N LYS A 256 19.29 11.87 2.81
CA LYS A 256 20.57 12.29 3.36
C LYS A 256 20.61 13.79 3.68
N ILE A 257 20.06 14.64 2.81
CA ILE A 257 19.99 16.09 3.06
C ILE A 257 19.14 16.38 4.30
N PHE A 258 17.98 15.73 4.42
CA PHE A 258 17.13 15.88 5.60
C PHE A 258 17.81 15.41 6.89
N SER A 259 18.68 14.41 6.84
CA SER A 259 19.39 13.93 8.03
C SER A 259 20.37 14.95 8.63
N TYR A 260 20.76 16.00 7.88
CA TYR A 260 21.56 17.11 8.41
C TYR A 260 20.74 18.14 9.19
N ILE A 261 19.41 18.09 9.10
CA ILE A 261 18.50 18.97 9.86
C ILE A 261 18.37 18.38 11.27
N PRO A 262 18.79 19.12 12.33
CA PRO A 262 18.73 18.60 13.68
C PRO A 262 17.29 18.46 14.18
N GLY A 263 17.07 17.47 15.05
CA GLY A 263 15.79 17.24 15.73
C GLY A 263 14.85 16.30 14.97
N TYR A 264 13.68 16.06 15.55
CA TYR A 264 12.67 15.11 15.08
C TYR A 264 12.25 15.29 13.64
N PHE A 265 12.26 16.52 13.13
CA PHE A 265 11.91 16.79 11.73
C PHE A 265 12.89 16.13 10.78
N GLY A 266 14.20 16.35 10.96
CA GLY A 266 15.23 15.78 10.10
C GLY A 266 15.24 14.26 10.15
N GLU A 267 15.16 13.67 11.34
CA GLU A 267 15.12 12.22 11.54
C GLU A 267 13.92 11.57 10.86
N THR A 268 12.74 12.16 11.05
CA THR A 268 11.49 11.64 10.47
C THR A 268 11.53 11.71 8.95
N PHE A 269 11.82 12.87 8.36
CA PHE A 269 11.82 13.04 6.91
C PHE A 269 12.96 12.28 6.22
N SER A 270 14.13 12.14 6.86
CA SER A 270 15.20 11.30 6.32
C SER A 270 14.80 9.83 6.21
N SER A 271 13.95 9.34 7.10
CA SER A 271 13.46 7.96 7.15
C SER A 271 12.28 7.69 6.22
N MET A 272 11.54 8.72 5.81
CA MET A 272 10.37 8.62 4.92
C MET A 272 10.77 8.52 3.44
N THR A 273 11.46 7.43 3.06
CA THR A 273 11.96 7.25 1.69
C THR A 273 10.87 7.32 0.62
N PHE A 274 9.67 6.84 0.92
CA PHE A 274 8.51 6.91 0.00
C PHE A 274 8.08 8.35 -0.29
N LEU A 275 8.06 9.23 0.73
CA LEU A 275 7.73 10.64 0.57
C LEU A 275 8.81 11.37 -0.24
N ASN A 276 10.08 11.14 0.10
CA ASN A 276 11.21 11.67 -0.64
C ASN A 276 11.17 11.23 -2.11
N GLY A 277 10.81 9.96 -2.37
CA GLY A 277 10.65 9.42 -3.71
C GLY A 277 9.54 10.10 -4.50
N MET A 278 8.39 10.33 -3.88
CA MET A 278 7.28 11.04 -4.50
C MET A 278 7.62 12.49 -4.80
N LEU A 279 8.30 13.20 -3.91
CA LEU A 279 8.76 14.57 -4.14
C LEU A 279 9.76 14.64 -5.31
N CYS A 280 10.73 13.73 -5.37
CA CYS A 280 11.67 13.63 -6.49
C CYS A 280 10.94 13.31 -7.81
N ALA A 281 9.91 12.43 -7.77
CA ALA A 281 9.11 12.10 -8.93
C ALA A 281 8.34 13.32 -9.47
N TYR A 282 7.76 14.15 -8.61
CA TYR A 282 7.15 15.41 -9.02
C TYR A 282 8.14 16.37 -9.65
N LEU A 283 9.36 16.47 -9.11
CA LEU A 283 10.43 17.31 -9.69
C LEU A 283 10.83 16.80 -11.07
N VAL A 284 11.10 15.50 -11.22
CA VAL A 284 11.47 14.87 -12.50
C VAL A 284 10.37 15.01 -13.55
N LYS A 285 9.12 14.94 -13.15
CA LYS A 285 7.97 15.14 -14.06
C LYS A 285 7.84 16.59 -14.55
N TRP A 286 8.35 17.54 -13.81
CA TRP A 286 8.29 18.97 -14.15
C TRP A 286 9.36 19.39 -15.17
N ILE A 287 10.42 18.61 -15.27
CA ILE A 287 11.50 18.77 -16.27
C ILE A 287 11.11 18.10 -17.58
#